data_2ab5621109f7f79adec4fafadff204ab
#
_entry.id   2ab5621109f7f79adec4fafadff204ab
#
_cell.length_a   1.000
_cell.length_b   1.000
_cell.length_c   1.000
_cell.angle_alpha   90.00
_cell.angle_beta   90.00
_cell.angle_gamma   90.00
#
_symmetry.space_group_name_H-M   'P 1'
#
loop_
_entity.id
_entity.type
_entity.pdbx_description
1 polymer ?
#
loop_
_entity_poly.entity_id
_entity_poly.type
_entity_poly.pdbx_seq_one_letter_code
_entity_poly.pdbx_strand_id
1 'polypeptide(L)'
;MNSGDKIVLIDNKHDLDKILKTNDRVIALVYASWCPFCRKFLPIFQQYAQKEQQYFLCVQDDGESIGDKYSIDVFPTVLFFEKGSISKRLDGEPGVGLSEKQLAEFVMRLDDNESQASETECIT
;
A
#
# COMPACT_ATOMS: atom_id res chain seq x y z
N MET A 1 21.20 -11.82 -2.95
CA MET A 1 20.36 -10.67 -3.02
C MET A 1 19.61 -10.51 -1.74
N ASN A 2 19.53 -9.36 -1.31
CA ASN A 2 18.93 -9.19 -0.02
C ASN A 2 17.48 -8.76 -0.13
N SER A 3 16.81 -8.78 1.01
CA SER A 3 15.40 -8.54 1.04
C SER A 3 15.03 -7.10 0.70
N GLY A 4 15.99 -6.21 0.77
CA GLY A 4 15.72 -4.83 0.42
C GLY A 4 15.30 -4.67 -1.03
N ASP A 5 15.67 -5.63 -1.84
CA ASP A 5 15.34 -5.54 -3.26
C ASP A 5 13.89 -5.83 -3.55
N LYS A 6 13.16 -6.31 -2.57
CA LYS A 6 11.74 -6.56 -2.76
C LYS A 6 10.92 -5.30 -2.85
N ILE A 7 11.44 -4.20 -2.35
CA ILE A 7 10.69 -2.96 -2.28
C ILE A 7 11.16 -2.03 -3.38
N VAL A 8 10.23 -1.57 -4.16
CA VAL A 8 10.48 -0.62 -5.23
C VAL A 8 10.01 0.75 -4.77
N LEU A 9 10.82 1.76 -5.07
CA LEU A 9 10.47 3.14 -4.75
C LEU A 9 10.26 3.91 -6.04
N ILE A 10 9.10 4.54 -6.16
CA ILE A 10 8.80 5.40 -7.31
C ILE A 10 8.27 6.73 -6.82
N ASP A 11 8.24 7.72 -7.71
CA ASP A 11 7.79 9.06 -7.34
C ASP A 11 6.96 9.74 -8.43
N ASN A 12 6.38 8.96 -9.35
CA ASN A 12 5.58 9.55 -10.41
C ASN A 12 4.52 8.56 -10.90
N LYS A 13 3.51 9.12 -11.57
CA LYS A 13 2.38 8.32 -12.02
C LYS A 13 2.75 7.38 -13.15
N HIS A 14 3.68 7.79 -13.99
CA HIS A 14 4.07 6.97 -15.13
C HIS A 14 4.64 5.63 -14.66
N ASP A 15 5.55 5.69 -13.69
CA ASP A 15 6.17 4.47 -13.16
C ASP A 15 5.15 3.63 -12.41
N LEU A 16 4.22 4.29 -11.70
CA LEU A 16 3.17 3.56 -11.02
C LEU A 16 2.31 2.79 -12.02
N ASP A 17 1.90 3.45 -13.10
CA ASP A 17 1.09 2.81 -14.11
C ASP A 17 1.78 1.61 -14.73
N LYS A 18 3.08 1.73 -14.96
CA LYS A 18 3.84 0.61 -15.53
C LYS A 18 3.84 -0.59 -14.61
N ILE A 19 4.03 -0.34 -13.32
CA ILE A 19 4.05 -1.42 -12.35
C ILE A 19 2.68 -2.07 -12.24
N LEU A 20 1.63 -1.27 -12.26
CA LEU A 20 0.27 -1.80 -12.14
C LEU A 20 -0.13 -2.61 -13.36
N LYS A 21 0.44 -2.31 -14.52
CA LYS A 21 0.14 -3.08 -15.73
C LYS A 21 0.78 -4.44 -15.72
N THR A 22 1.89 -4.59 -15.03
CA THR A 22 2.67 -5.82 -15.08
C THR A 22 2.53 -6.66 -13.82
N ASN A 23 1.80 -6.19 -12.82
CA ASN A 23 1.62 -6.92 -11.58
C ASN A 23 0.15 -6.92 -11.20
N ASP A 24 -0.41 -8.10 -11.02
CA ASP A 24 -1.83 -8.22 -10.71
C ASP A 24 -2.19 -7.71 -9.33
N ARG A 25 -1.28 -7.86 -8.37
CA ARG A 25 -1.54 -7.46 -6.99
C ARG A 25 -0.37 -6.64 -6.48
N VAL A 26 -0.67 -5.43 -6.02
CA VAL A 26 0.37 -4.51 -5.53
C VAL A 26 -0.14 -3.84 -4.26
N ILE A 27 0.69 -3.87 -3.22
CA ILE A 27 0.41 -3.15 -1.98
C ILE A 27 1.30 -1.91 -1.99
N ALA A 28 0.70 -0.74 -2.12
CA ALA A 28 1.44 0.51 -2.30
C ALA A 28 1.25 1.43 -1.12
N LEU A 29 2.36 1.92 -0.58
CA LEU A 29 2.33 2.98 0.43
C LEU A 29 2.52 4.31 -0.29
N VAL A 30 1.52 5.16 -0.19
CA VAL A 30 1.63 6.51 -0.75
C VAL A 30 1.95 7.46 0.39
N TYR A 31 3.04 8.20 0.24
CA TYR A 31 3.54 9.04 1.32
C TYR A 31 4.23 10.27 0.76
N ALA A 32 4.54 11.20 1.64
CA ALA A 32 5.29 12.40 1.27
C ALA A 32 6.52 12.51 2.16
N SER A 33 7.62 12.98 1.57
CA SER A 33 8.87 13.06 2.32
C SER A 33 8.80 14.11 3.43
N TRP A 34 7.93 15.11 3.30
CA TRP A 34 7.79 16.16 4.29
C TRP A 34 6.82 15.80 5.42
N CYS A 35 6.23 14.65 5.40
CA CYS A 35 5.21 14.25 6.36
C CYS A 35 5.84 13.49 7.53
N PRO A 36 5.74 13.99 8.77
CA PRO A 36 6.36 13.30 9.91
C PRO A 36 5.81 11.91 10.16
N PHE A 37 4.51 11.72 9.97
CA PHE A 37 3.90 10.42 10.18
C PHE A 37 4.39 9.41 9.15
N CYS A 38 4.68 9.89 7.94
CA CYS A 38 5.24 9.04 6.90
C CYS A 38 6.64 8.58 7.25
N ARG A 39 7.44 9.48 7.83
CA ARG A 39 8.80 9.12 8.22
C ARG A 39 8.81 8.02 9.26
N LYS A 40 7.83 8.01 10.13
CA LYS A 40 7.73 6.96 11.13
C LYS A 40 7.24 5.67 10.53
N PHE A 41 6.30 5.75 9.63
CA PHE A 41 5.65 4.56 9.09
C PHE A 41 6.47 3.90 7.98
N LEU A 42 7.24 4.65 7.22
CA LEU A 42 7.98 4.10 6.09
C LEU A 42 8.87 2.93 6.48
N PRO A 43 9.72 3.04 7.53
CA PRO A 43 10.53 1.88 7.90
C PRO A 43 9.69 0.70 8.37
N ILE A 44 8.56 0.97 9.00
CA ILE A 44 7.67 -0.12 9.42
C ILE A 44 7.15 -0.86 8.20
N PHE A 45 6.71 -0.12 7.20
CA PHE A 45 6.21 -0.69 5.96
C PHE A 45 7.30 -1.50 5.26
N GLN A 46 8.51 -0.95 5.21
CA GLN A 46 9.62 -1.64 4.56
C GLN A 46 10.00 -2.92 5.26
N GLN A 47 10.02 -2.90 6.58
CA GLN A 47 10.33 -4.10 7.34
C GLN A 47 9.26 -5.16 7.17
N TYR A 48 8.01 -4.74 7.16
CA TYR A 48 6.92 -5.67 6.95
C TYR A 48 6.99 -6.30 5.58
N ALA A 49 7.33 -5.51 4.57
CA ALA A 49 7.43 -6.00 3.20
C ALA A 49 8.47 -7.10 3.05
N GLN A 50 9.53 -7.04 3.84
CA GLN A 50 10.58 -8.06 3.75
C GLN A 50 10.11 -9.42 4.24
N LYS A 51 9.07 -9.45 5.05
CA LYS A 51 8.53 -10.70 5.58
C LYS A 51 7.45 -11.29 4.72
N GLU A 52 6.95 -10.53 3.75
CA GLU A 52 5.81 -10.95 2.93
C GLU A 52 6.28 -11.28 1.53
N GLN A 53 5.46 -12.06 0.84
CA GLN A 53 5.79 -12.44 -0.53
C GLN A 53 5.07 -11.61 -1.57
N GLN A 54 4.18 -10.76 -1.14
CA GLN A 54 3.44 -9.90 -2.07
C GLN A 54 4.32 -8.75 -2.54
N TYR A 55 3.90 -8.13 -3.61
CA TYR A 55 4.64 -7.01 -4.19
C TYR A 55 4.34 -5.75 -3.39
N PHE A 56 5.34 -5.22 -2.72
CA PHE A 56 5.22 -3.99 -1.95
C PHE A 56 5.90 -2.85 -2.68
N LEU A 57 5.24 -1.70 -2.72
CA LEU A 57 5.69 -0.56 -3.48
C LEU A 57 5.62 0.69 -2.61
N CYS A 58 6.68 1.49 -2.63
CA CYS A 58 6.69 2.79 -1.96
C CYS A 58 6.52 3.88 -3.00
N VAL A 59 5.52 4.72 -2.82
CA VAL A 59 5.19 5.79 -3.76
C VAL A 59 5.37 7.11 -3.05
N GLN A 60 6.41 7.85 -3.42
CA GLN A 60 6.67 9.17 -2.84
C GLN A 60 5.93 10.21 -3.68
N ASP A 61 4.95 10.85 -3.08
CA ASP A 61 4.04 11.74 -3.79
C ASP A 61 4.09 13.15 -3.21
N ASP A 62 5.28 13.74 -3.22
CA ASP A 62 5.50 15.04 -2.60
C ASP A 62 4.65 16.14 -3.21
N GLY A 63 4.31 16.03 -4.47
CA GLY A 63 3.46 17.00 -5.15
C GLY A 63 1.98 16.68 -5.09
N GLU A 64 1.62 15.55 -4.47
CA GLU A 64 0.23 15.15 -4.25
C GLU A 64 -0.55 14.84 -5.53
N SER A 65 0.15 14.65 -6.65
CA SER A 65 -0.57 14.35 -7.89
C SER A 65 -1.17 12.95 -7.89
N ILE A 66 -0.47 12.00 -7.29
CA ILE A 66 -1.01 10.65 -7.16
C ILE A 66 -2.14 10.64 -6.12
N GLY A 67 -1.94 11.39 -5.04
CA GLY A 67 -2.99 11.53 -4.06
C GLY A 67 -4.27 12.11 -4.64
N ASP A 68 -4.14 13.11 -5.51
CA ASP A 68 -5.29 13.68 -6.17
C ASP A 68 -6.01 12.64 -7.04
N LYS A 69 -5.22 11.85 -7.75
CA LYS A 69 -5.81 10.85 -8.65
C LYS A 69 -6.63 9.82 -7.89
N TYR A 70 -6.20 9.45 -6.70
CA TYR A 70 -6.85 8.37 -5.95
C TYR A 70 -7.62 8.91 -4.74
N SER A 71 -7.86 10.20 -4.68
CA SER A 71 -8.64 10.83 -3.62
C SER A 71 -8.06 10.54 -2.25
N ILE A 72 -6.75 10.70 -2.13
CA ILE A 72 -6.05 10.52 -0.85
C ILE A 72 -6.01 11.85 -0.13
N ASP A 73 -6.60 11.90 1.05
CA ASP A 73 -6.66 13.12 1.85
C ASP A 73 -5.59 13.19 2.91
N VAL A 74 -5.04 12.06 3.29
CA VAL A 74 -4.08 11.99 4.40
C VAL A 74 -2.92 11.10 4.02
N PHE A 75 -1.71 11.49 4.35
CA PHE A 75 -0.53 10.65 4.25
C PHE A 75 -0.15 10.18 5.64
N PRO A 76 0.34 8.95 5.79
CA PRO A 76 0.48 7.91 4.77
C PRO A 76 -0.85 7.17 4.53
N THR A 77 -0.99 6.61 3.35
CA THR A 77 -2.14 5.79 2.99
C THR A 77 -1.63 4.57 2.24
N VAL A 78 -2.17 3.40 2.55
CA VAL A 78 -1.81 2.16 1.88
C VAL A 78 -2.94 1.76 0.94
N LEU A 79 -2.57 1.48 -0.31
CA LEU A 79 -3.54 1.08 -1.33
C LEU A 79 -3.22 -0.34 -1.78
N PHE A 80 -4.26 -1.15 -1.89
CA PHE A 80 -4.12 -2.48 -2.45
C PHE A 80 -4.73 -2.49 -3.84
N PHE A 81 -3.89 -2.71 -4.84
CA PHE A 81 -4.32 -2.75 -6.24
C PHE A 81 -4.48 -4.18 -6.69
N GLU A 82 -5.56 -4.45 -7.39
CA GLU A 82 -5.76 -5.70 -8.09
C GLU A 82 -6.06 -5.39 -9.54
N LYS A 83 -5.21 -5.90 -10.44
CA LYS A 83 -5.36 -5.72 -11.88
C LYS A 83 -5.50 -4.24 -12.24
N GLY A 84 -4.71 -3.42 -11.59
CA GLY A 84 -4.62 -2.01 -11.90
C GLY A 84 -5.64 -1.11 -11.22
N SER A 85 -6.54 -1.67 -10.44
CA SER A 85 -7.57 -0.89 -9.76
C SER A 85 -7.45 -1.05 -8.25
N ILE A 86 -7.84 -0.02 -7.51
CA ILE A 86 -7.83 -0.11 -6.06
C ILE A 86 -8.93 -1.06 -5.61
N SER A 87 -8.52 -2.07 -4.87
CA SER A 87 -9.45 -3.03 -4.31
C SER A 87 -9.76 -2.71 -2.85
N LYS A 88 -8.74 -2.30 -2.11
CA LYS A 88 -8.87 -1.95 -0.70
C LYS A 88 -7.90 -0.84 -0.38
N ARG A 89 -8.18 -0.11 0.70
CA ARG A 89 -7.28 0.94 1.11
C ARG A 89 -7.27 1.08 2.63
N LEU A 90 -6.15 1.55 3.13
CA LEU A 90 -5.95 1.84 4.55
C LEU A 90 -5.48 3.28 4.65
N ASP A 91 -6.42 4.17 4.94
CA ASP A 91 -6.10 5.58 5.01
C ASP A 91 -5.50 5.91 6.36
N GLY A 92 -4.49 6.78 6.34
CA GLY A 92 -3.93 7.30 7.57
C GLY A 92 -4.95 8.13 8.32
N GLU A 93 -4.76 8.23 9.62
CA GLU A 93 -5.65 9.03 10.44
C GLU A 93 -5.05 10.42 10.63
N PRO A 94 -5.82 11.49 10.39
CA PRO A 94 -5.27 12.84 10.53
C PRO A 94 -4.67 13.04 11.93
N GLY A 95 -3.45 13.53 11.98
CA GLY A 95 -2.78 13.78 13.24
C GLY A 95 -2.23 12.56 13.94
N VAL A 96 -2.42 11.37 13.36
CA VAL A 96 -1.98 10.12 13.99
C VAL A 96 -1.12 9.28 13.05
N GLY A 97 -1.54 9.15 11.78
CA GLY A 97 -0.83 8.34 10.81
C GLY A 97 -1.28 6.89 10.83
N LEU A 98 -0.33 5.99 10.66
CA LEU A 98 -0.60 4.55 10.62
C LEU A 98 0.37 3.83 11.54
N SER A 99 -0.01 2.62 11.95
CA SER A 99 0.81 1.79 12.83
C SER A 99 1.08 0.44 12.18
N GLU A 100 2.05 -0.27 12.73
CA GLU A 100 2.36 -1.62 12.26
C GLU A 100 1.17 -2.55 12.44
N LYS A 101 0.45 -2.40 13.54
CA LYS A 101 -0.71 -3.25 13.79
C LYS A 101 -1.77 -3.06 12.72
N GLN A 102 -2.02 -1.82 12.33
CA GLN A 102 -2.99 -1.55 11.27
C GLN A 102 -2.54 -2.15 9.95
N LEU A 103 -1.26 -2.04 9.65
CA LEU A 103 -0.73 -2.61 8.43
C LEU A 103 -0.86 -4.13 8.44
N ALA A 104 -0.51 -4.76 9.56
CA ALA A 104 -0.60 -6.21 9.66
C ALA A 104 -2.03 -6.68 9.49
N GLU A 105 -2.97 -6.01 10.10
CA GLU A 105 -4.38 -6.37 9.96
C GLU A 105 -4.86 -6.18 8.54
N PHE A 106 -4.40 -5.10 7.91
CA PHE A 106 -4.79 -4.83 6.53
C PHE A 106 -4.30 -5.94 5.59
N VAL A 107 -3.03 -6.32 5.74
CA VAL A 107 -2.46 -7.36 4.87
C VAL A 107 -3.12 -8.70 5.14
N MET A 108 -3.38 -9.02 6.41
CA MET A 108 -4.06 -10.25 6.74
C MET A 108 -5.45 -10.32 6.12
N ARG A 109 -6.13 -9.20 6.11
CA ARG A 109 -7.48 -9.16 5.53
C ARG A 109 -7.47 -9.33 4.02
N LEU A 110 -6.38 -8.96 3.37
CA LEU A 110 -6.29 -9.18 1.93
C LEU A 110 -6.35 -10.66 1.61
N ASP A 111 -5.58 -11.46 2.33
CA ASP A 111 -5.60 -12.90 2.14
C ASP A 111 -6.92 -13.49 2.61
N ASP A 112 -7.40 -13.05 3.76
CA ASP A 112 -8.65 -13.54 4.30
C ASP A 112 -9.80 -13.21 3.36
N ASN A 113 -9.77 -12.03 2.77
CA ASN A 113 -10.84 -11.63 1.87
C ASN A 113 -10.91 -12.51 0.65
N GLU A 114 -9.79 -12.97 0.15
CA GLU A 114 -9.80 -13.90 -0.97
C GLU A 114 -10.45 -15.21 -0.56
N SER A 115 -10.05 -15.72 0.60
CA SER A 115 -10.63 -16.93 1.12
C SER A 115 -12.09 -16.71 1.46
N GLN A 116 -12.37 -15.60 2.08
CA GLN A 116 -13.71 -15.32 2.55
C GLN A 116 -14.67 -15.05 1.41
N ALA A 117 -14.18 -14.53 0.32
CA ALA A 117 -15.05 -14.32 -0.81
C ALA A 117 -15.70 -15.63 -1.20
N SER A 118 -14.90 -16.68 -1.21
CA SER A 118 -15.43 -18.01 -1.50
C SER A 118 -16.37 -18.47 -0.42
N GLU A 119 -15.95 -18.30 0.81
CA GLU A 119 -16.73 -18.80 1.94
C GLU A 119 -18.01 -18.03 2.13
N THR A 120 -17.91 -16.72 1.96
CA THR A 120 -19.08 -15.88 2.13
C THR A 120 -20.16 -16.27 1.15
N GLU A 121 -19.75 -16.53 -0.05
CA GLU A 121 -20.70 -16.95 -1.06
C GLU A 121 -21.35 -18.25 -0.68
N CYS A 122 -20.60 -19.13 -0.07
CA CYS A 122 -21.16 -20.40 0.36
C CYS A 122 -22.13 -20.21 1.49
N ILE A 123 -21.84 -19.31 2.40
CA ILE A 123 -22.67 -19.13 3.58
C ILE A 123 -23.94 -18.40 3.23
N THR A 124 -23.82 -17.41 2.40
CA THR A 124 -25.00 -16.63 2.06
C THR A 124 -25.67 -17.14 0.83
#